data_f3976147fe0f92c9f7a569d243137a48
#
_entry.id   f3976147fe0f92c9f7a569d243137a48
#
_cell.length_a   1.000
_cell.length_b   1.000
_cell.length_c   1.000
_cell.angle_alpha   90.00
_cell.angle_beta   90.00
_cell.angle_gamma   90.00
#
_symmetry.space_group_name_H-M   'P 1'
#
loop_
_entity.id
_entity.type
_entity.pdbx_description
1 polymer ?
#
loop_
_entity_poly.entity_id
_entity_poly.type
_entity_poly.pdbx_seq_one_letter_code
_entity_poly.pdbx_strand_id
1 'polypeptide(L)'
;VTVEETLPKRQAKETLEDYTLRFAPRSYRRWTPAVVGASALGGIAYMADFSIGAGIGLTHGTGNALLAIAVAAVIIFVSGFPLAYYGARYNIDLDLITRGSGFGYYGSVLTSVIFASFTFIFFATEGSIMAQGLKYALGLPLWLGYLLSTLVIIPLVVYGMKALAKLQSWTNPLWILLMVAPLVFLVVKDPDSVQRWLSHGSGVSTAAVMLGAGVCLSLMGQIGEQIDYLRFMPPRTAENRRAWWTSVVLAGPGWVVFGAVKQAIGVFMAVYVLDAVGSAAAVEPIEQFTGVFKQLMPGWLVVPLALVLVVLSQVKINVTNAYSGSLAWTNSFTRVTRRYPGRLVFVLVNLSFSLVLMEANMFSFLNNVLSFYSNCAIAWVVTVATDIAVNKYVLKLSPKLPEFRRGMLYAVNPVGVVAFLASSLLSIAVYFGLFGEALKPYSPLVAVGVAVVVTPLMAVVTRGRYYLRRADDGIAEPRLSADGNPSATPYDCVVCGEPYERPDVLTSATGGTICSLCLSTDRSGAHVLP
;
A
#
# COMPACT_ATOMS: atom_id res chain seq x y z
N VAL A 1 -32.64 32.30 1.64
CA VAL A 1 -31.46 32.66 0.86
C VAL A 1 -30.54 31.47 0.94
N THR A 2 -30.47 30.70 -0.14
CA THR A 2 -29.74 29.46 -0.32
C THR A 2 -28.22 29.73 -0.38
N VAL A 3 -27.45 29.01 0.40
CA VAL A 3 -25.99 29.07 0.55
C VAL A 3 -25.25 28.50 -0.69
N GLU A 4 -25.78 28.64 -1.87
CA GLU A 4 -25.29 27.99 -3.10
C GLU A 4 -24.51 28.93 -4.06
N GLU A 5 -24.31 30.20 -3.71
CA GLU A 5 -23.81 31.19 -4.69
C GLU A 5 -22.36 31.69 -4.53
N THR A 6 -21.51 31.05 -3.70
CA THR A 6 -20.11 31.47 -3.61
C THR A 6 -19.15 30.25 -3.57
N LEU A 7 -19.13 29.45 -4.63
CA LEU A 7 -18.11 28.41 -4.81
C LEU A 7 -17.31 28.65 -6.10
N PRO A 8 -16.31 29.57 -6.09
CA PRO A 8 -15.48 29.79 -7.25
C PRO A 8 -14.25 28.88 -7.23
N LYS A 9 -13.58 28.70 -8.32
CA LYS A 9 -12.21 28.18 -8.57
C LYS A 9 -11.65 27.01 -7.71
N ARG A 10 -12.03 26.88 -6.43
CA ARG A 10 -11.58 25.84 -5.51
C ARG A 10 -12.23 24.47 -5.80
N GLN A 11 -13.50 24.42 -6.23
CA GLN A 11 -14.18 23.16 -6.57
C GLN A 11 -13.53 22.44 -7.75
N ALA A 12 -13.00 23.16 -8.72
CA ALA A 12 -12.30 22.56 -9.86
C ALA A 12 -10.96 21.91 -9.43
N LYS A 13 -10.22 22.52 -8.49
CA LYS A 13 -9.01 21.94 -7.90
C LYS A 13 -9.32 20.79 -6.93
N GLU A 14 -10.41 20.87 -6.19
CA GLU A 14 -10.86 19.81 -5.29
C GLU A 14 -11.41 18.59 -6.03
N THR A 15 -11.97 18.74 -7.23
CA THR A 15 -12.42 17.60 -8.05
C THR A 15 -11.28 16.72 -8.51
N LEU A 16 -10.06 17.24 -8.64
CA LEU A 16 -8.88 16.49 -9.04
C LEU A 16 -8.11 15.85 -7.87
N GLU A 17 -8.56 16.08 -6.64
CA GLU A 17 -8.12 15.42 -5.41
C GLU A 17 -6.59 15.35 -5.23
N ASP A 18 -5.97 16.52 -5.01
CA ASP A 18 -4.53 16.66 -4.89
C ASP A 18 -4.11 17.01 -3.45
N TYR A 19 -4.17 16.00 -2.55
CA TYR A 19 -3.76 16.14 -1.13
C TYR A 19 -2.43 15.45 -0.81
N THR A 20 -1.51 15.47 -1.73
CA THR A 20 -0.25 14.72 -1.65
C THR A 20 0.67 15.17 -0.51
N LEU A 21 0.67 16.47 -0.18
CA LEU A 21 1.56 17.08 0.82
C LEU A 21 0.81 17.55 2.07
N ARG A 22 -0.43 17.14 2.20
CA ARG A 22 -1.40 17.68 3.15
C ARG A 22 -2.20 16.55 3.80
N PHE A 23 -2.80 16.82 4.95
CA PHE A 23 -3.81 15.92 5.50
C PHE A 23 -5.13 16.00 4.70
N ALA A 24 -5.96 14.97 4.79
CA ALA A 24 -7.24 14.93 4.11
C ALA A 24 -8.25 15.87 4.82
N PRO A 25 -8.74 16.94 4.17
CA PRO A 25 -9.60 17.92 4.80
C PRO A 25 -11.00 17.36 5.09
N ARG A 26 -11.72 17.98 6.03
CA ARG A 26 -13.05 17.55 6.46
C ARG A 26 -14.08 17.56 5.30
N SER A 27 -13.90 18.43 4.32
CA SER A 27 -14.73 18.49 3.11
C SER A 27 -14.74 17.17 2.33
N TYR A 28 -13.69 16.34 2.46
CA TYR A 28 -13.57 15.01 1.83
C TYR A 28 -13.85 13.84 2.76
N ARG A 29 -13.89 14.04 4.08
CA ARG A 29 -14.18 13.00 5.08
C ARG A 29 -15.68 12.84 5.33
N ARG A 30 -16.46 12.69 4.24
CA ARG A 30 -17.93 12.63 4.27
C ARG A 30 -18.51 11.22 4.28
N TRP A 31 -17.68 10.21 4.05
CA TRP A 31 -18.11 8.82 4.02
C TRP A 31 -18.23 8.24 5.43
N THR A 32 -19.12 7.26 5.58
CA THR A 32 -19.17 6.48 6.82
C THR A 32 -17.92 5.60 6.95
N PRO A 33 -17.53 5.18 8.16
CA PRO A 33 -16.41 4.26 8.34
C PRO A 33 -16.55 2.99 7.50
N ALA A 34 -17.77 2.43 7.41
CA ALA A 34 -18.05 1.22 6.64
C ALA A 34 -17.79 1.41 5.13
N VAL A 35 -18.15 2.56 4.56
CA VAL A 35 -17.90 2.87 3.14
C VAL A 35 -16.41 2.99 2.88
N VAL A 36 -15.65 3.68 3.75
CA VAL A 36 -14.19 3.78 3.62
C VAL A 36 -13.54 2.40 3.70
N GLY A 37 -13.91 1.60 4.71
CA GLY A 37 -13.39 0.24 4.88
C GLY A 37 -13.71 -0.68 3.70
N ALA A 38 -14.96 -0.66 3.21
CA ALA A 38 -15.36 -1.46 2.05
C ALA A 38 -14.65 -1.04 0.76
N SER A 39 -14.39 0.27 0.59
CA SER A 39 -13.64 0.78 -0.56
C SER A 39 -12.18 0.32 -0.53
N ALA A 40 -11.53 0.40 0.64
CA ALA A 40 -10.16 -0.08 0.83
C ALA A 40 -10.05 -1.60 0.61
N LEU A 41 -10.99 -2.39 1.14
CA LEU A 41 -11.06 -3.83 0.88
C LEU A 41 -11.40 -4.15 -0.57
N GLY A 42 -12.10 -3.29 -1.29
CA GLY A 42 -12.31 -3.43 -2.73
C GLY A 42 -11.01 -3.39 -3.53
N GLY A 43 -10.00 -2.65 -3.07
CA GLY A 43 -8.67 -2.60 -3.66
C GLY A 43 -7.89 -3.91 -3.58
N ILE A 44 -8.22 -4.81 -2.63
CA ILE A 44 -7.55 -6.11 -2.50
C ILE A 44 -8.07 -7.19 -3.48
N ALA A 45 -8.83 -6.80 -4.49
CA ALA A 45 -9.35 -7.73 -5.50
C ALA A 45 -8.27 -8.34 -6.41
N TYR A 46 -7.04 -7.89 -6.33
CA TYR A 46 -5.91 -8.30 -7.17
C TYR A 46 -5.66 -9.81 -7.18
N MET A 47 -5.11 -10.28 -8.31
CA MET A 47 -4.88 -11.71 -8.56
C MET A 47 -3.43 -12.16 -8.36
N ALA A 48 -2.49 -11.26 -8.10
CA ALA A 48 -1.12 -11.63 -7.79
C ALA A 48 -1.01 -12.57 -6.58
N ASP A 49 -1.92 -12.50 -5.61
CA ASP A 49 -1.95 -13.44 -4.49
C ASP A 49 -2.08 -14.90 -4.95
N PHE A 50 -2.91 -15.15 -5.96
CA PHE A 50 -3.06 -16.51 -6.52
C PHE A 50 -1.76 -16.98 -7.18
N SER A 51 -1.08 -16.09 -7.94
CA SER A 51 0.21 -16.40 -8.56
C SER A 51 1.32 -16.59 -7.53
N ILE A 52 1.37 -15.73 -6.49
CA ILE A 52 2.34 -15.82 -5.40
C ILE A 52 2.16 -17.14 -4.64
N GLY A 53 0.94 -17.44 -4.21
CA GLY A 53 0.63 -18.70 -3.54
C GLY A 53 0.99 -19.90 -4.39
N ALA A 54 0.57 -19.91 -5.67
CA ALA A 54 0.88 -20.95 -6.64
C ALA A 54 2.40 -21.16 -6.79
N GLY A 55 3.16 -20.07 -6.99
CA GLY A 55 4.61 -20.14 -7.15
C GLY A 55 5.31 -20.74 -5.92
N ILE A 56 4.91 -20.35 -4.72
CA ILE A 56 5.45 -20.90 -3.47
C ILE A 56 5.04 -22.38 -3.31
N GLY A 57 3.76 -22.68 -3.54
CA GLY A 57 3.22 -24.03 -3.37
C GLY A 57 3.84 -25.05 -4.33
N LEU A 58 3.96 -24.71 -5.61
CA LEU A 58 4.58 -25.57 -6.60
C LEU A 58 6.10 -25.77 -6.37
N THR A 59 6.78 -24.74 -5.83
CA THR A 59 8.22 -24.81 -5.58
C THR A 59 8.57 -25.55 -4.28
N HIS A 60 7.79 -25.32 -3.22
CA HIS A 60 8.14 -25.76 -1.87
C HIS A 60 7.15 -26.75 -1.25
N GLY A 61 6.04 -27.06 -1.93
CA GLY A 61 4.95 -27.87 -1.42
C GLY A 61 3.95 -27.12 -0.55
N THR A 62 2.74 -27.65 -0.44
CA THR A 62 1.60 -27.00 0.24
C THR A 62 1.88 -26.70 1.71
N GLY A 63 2.44 -27.64 2.46
CA GLY A 63 2.70 -27.43 3.90
C GLY A 63 3.64 -26.25 4.15
N ASN A 64 4.74 -26.14 3.39
CA ASN A 64 5.67 -25.02 3.47
C ASN A 64 5.03 -23.71 3.04
N ALA A 65 4.22 -23.72 1.97
CA ALA A 65 3.53 -22.54 1.48
C ALA A 65 2.53 -21.97 2.50
N LEU A 66 1.69 -22.81 3.09
CA LEU A 66 0.71 -22.39 4.10
C LEU A 66 1.37 -21.79 5.34
N LEU A 67 2.47 -22.40 5.81
CA LEU A 67 3.24 -21.85 6.93
C LEU A 67 3.92 -20.52 6.56
N ALA A 68 4.49 -20.41 5.35
CA ALA A 68 5.10 -19.18 4.85
C ALA A 68 4.09 -18.03 4.78
N ILE A 69 2.91 -18.30 4.24
CA ILE A 69 1.77 -17.35 4.16
C ILE A 69 1.37 -16.91 5.57
N ALA A 70 1.23 -17.85 6.52
CA ALA A 70 0.85 -17.54 7.89
C ALA A 70 1.89 -16.65 8.61
N VAL A 71 3.18 -16.98 8.49
CA VAL A 71 4.27 -16.19 9.07
C VAL A 71 4.27 -14.76 8.50
N ALA A 72 4.19 -14.62 7.19
CA ALA A 72 4.13 -13.32 6.54
C ALA A 72 2.89 -12.52 6.96
N ALA A 73 1.73 -13.16 7.02
CA ALA A 73 0.48 -12.52 7.41
C ALA A 73 0.55 -11.94 8.84
N VAL A 74 1.15 -12.67 9.79
CA VAL A 74 1.34 -12.19 11.16
C VAL A 74 2.25 -10.97 11.19
N ILE A 75 3.39 -11.01 10.50
CA ILE A 75 4.35 -9.89 10.46
C ILE A 75 3.70 -8.65 9.84
N ILE A 76 3.01 -8.79 8.70
CA ILE A 76 2.31 -7.70 8.01
C ILE A 76 1.20 -7.13 8.89
N PHE A 77 0.38 -7.99 9.52
CA PHE A 77 -0.71 -7.54 10.38
C PHE A 77 -0.22 -6.71 11.56
N VAL A 78 0.77 -7.24 12.29
CA VAL A 78 1.31 -6.58 13.48
C VAL A 78 1.99 -5.24 13.13
N SER A 79 2.80 -5.22 12.07
CA SER A 79 3.47 -3.99 11.64
C SER A 79 2.52 -2.98 10.98
N GLY A 80 1.50 -3.44 10.26
CA GLY A 80 0.51 -2.57 9.62
C GLY A 80 -0.45 -1.88 10.58
N PHE A 81 -0.71 -2.47 11.76
CA PHE A 81 -1.73 -1.97 12.69
C PHE A 81 -1.45 -0.51 13.18
N PRO A 82 -0.26 -0.16 13.72
CA PRO A 82 0.01 1.20 14.15
C PRO A 82 -0.05 2.21 13.01
N LEU A 83 0.37 1.84 11.80
CA LEU A 83 0.33 2.71 10.63
C LEU A 83 -1.12 3.00 10.20
N ALA A 84 -1.95 1.96 10.09
CA ALA A 84 -3.37 2.11 9.75
C ALA A 84 -4.13 2.97 10.77
N TYR A 85 -3.85 2.77 12.07
CA TYR A 85 -4.40 3.61 13.12
C TYR A 85 -4.03 5.08 12.93
N TYR A 86 -2.75 5.38 12.62
CA TYR A 86 -2.28 6.74 12.40
C TYR A 86 -2.91 7.38 11.18
N GLY A 87 -2.97 6.67 10.05
CA GLY A 87 -3.64 7.14 8.84
C GLY A 87 -5.10 7.52 9.06
N ALA A 88 -5.85 6.62 9.70
CA ALA A 88 -7.26 6.85 10.00
C ALA A 88 -7.50 7.93 11.09
N ARG A 89 -6.65 7.98 12.11
CA ARG A 89 -6.82 8.89 13.26
C ARG A 89 -6.46 10.33 12.94
N TYR A 90 -5.37 10.52 12.18
CA TYR A 90 -4.82 11.84 11.89
C TYR A 90 -5.08 12.29 10.45
N ASN A 91 -5.76 11.46 9.64
CA ASN A 91 -6.15 11.73 8.26
C ASN A 91 -4.97 12.10 7.34
N ILE A 92 -3.88 11.36 7.46
CA ILE A 92 -2.63 11.53 6.70
C ILE A 92 -2.24 10.23 6.02
N ASP A 93 -1.56 10.35 4.87
CA ASP A 93 -1.00 9.21 4.14
C ASP A 93 0.27 8.65 4.80
N LEU A 94 0.77 7.54 4.25
CA LEU A 94 1.94 6.86 4.80
C LEU A 94 3.22 7.69 4.66
N ASP A 95 3.36 8.50 3.60
CA ASP A 95 4.50 9.40 3.43
C ASP A 95 4.56 10.47 4.52
N LEU A 96 3.40 11.05 4.88
CA LEU A 96 3.30 12.03 5.96
C LEU A 96 3.55 11.39 7.34
N ILE A 97 3.04 10.18 7.58
CA ILE A 97 3.31 9.40 8.80
C ILE A 97 4.82 9.18 8.97
N THR A 98 5.48 8.74 7.90
CA THR A 98 6.91 8.39 7.91
C THR A 98 7.80 9.57 8.27
N ARG A 99 7.47 10.80 7.80
CA ARG A 99 8.23 12.02 8.15
C ARG A 99 8.38 12.20 9.65
N GLY A 100 7.27 12.11 10.39
CA GLY A 100 7.21 12.27 11.85
C GLY A 100 7.53 11.02 12.65
N SER A 101 7.84 9.91 11.97
CA SER A 101 8.14 8.62 12.58
C SER A 101 9.60 8.20 12.31
N GLY A 102 10.52 9.07 12.72
CA GLY A 102 11.95 8.77 12.77
C GLY A 102 12.75 9.08 11.49
N PHE A 103 12.14 9.57 10.39
CA PHE A 103 12.89 9.83 9.15
C PHE A 103 13.22 11.31 8.93
N GLY A 104 12.38 12.22 9.38
CA GLY A 104 12.53 13.65 9.10
C GLY A 104 12.01 14.05 7.73
N TYR A 105 12.09 15.36 7.41
CA TYR A 105 11.43 15.91 6.23
C TYR A 105 12.01 15.40 4.91
N TYR A 106 13.33 15.35 4.77
CA TYR A 106 14.00 14.84 3.56
C TYR A 106 14.40 13.37 3.67
N GLY A 107 14.72 12.87 4.87
CA GLY A 107 15.06 11.46 5.07
C GLY A 107 13.95 10.51 4.61
N SER A 108 12.69 10.94 4.76
CA SER A 108 11.52 10.16 4.28
C SER A 108 11.32 10.18 2.75
N VAL A 109 12.10 10.92 1.97
CA VAL A 109 12.09 10.81 0.50
C VAL A 109 12.48 9.40 0.06
N LEU A 110 13.43 8.80 0.78
CA LEU A 110 13.89 7.44 0.51
C LEU A 110 12.73 6.43 0.62
N THR A 111 11.93 6.53 1.65
CA THR A 111 10.78 5.65 1.85
C THR A 111 9.64 5.92 0.87
N SER A 112 9.44 7.15 0.44
CA SER A 112 8.49 7.49 -0.61
C SER A 112 8.89 6.88 -1.97
N VAL A 113 10.19 6.82 -2.29
CA VAL A 113 10.68 6.14 -3.50
C VAL A 113 10.45 4.62 -3.41
N ILE A 114 10.63 4.02 -2.23
CA ILE A 114 10.33 2.58 -2.02
C ILE A 114 8.84 2.32 -2.18
N PHE A 115 7.97 3.18 -1.64
CA PHE A 115 6.53 3.03 -1.83
C PHE A 115 6.13 3.23 -3.29
N ALA A 116 6.69 4.20 -3.98
CA ALA A 116 6.49 4.35 -5.43
C ALA A 116 6.94 3.10 -6.20
N SER A 117 8.09 2.50 -5.80
CA SER A 117 8.58 1.26 -6.40
C SER A 117 7.61 0.10 -6.18
N PHE A 118 7.02 -0.03 -4.99
CA PHE A 118 5.95 -0.98 -4.72
C PHE A 118 4.84 -0.83 -5.75
N THR A 119 4.32 0.36 -5.94
CA THR A 119 3.15 0.60 -6.79
C THR A 119 3.40 0.27 -8.26
N PHE A 120 4.57 0.61 -8.83
CA PHE A 120 4.82 0.27 -10.23
C PHE A 120 5.24 -1.20 -10.44
N ILE A 121 5.89 -1.85 -9.48
CA ILE A 121 6.19 -3.29 -9.53
C ILE A 121 4.88 -4.08 -9.50
N PHE A 122 3.99 -3.77 -8.55
CA PHE A 122 2.71 -4.47 -8.45
C PHE A 122 1.76 -4.10 -9.59
N PHE A 123 1.75 -2.86 -10.06
CA PHE A 123 1.02 -2.52 -11.29
C PHE A 123 1.49 -3.38 -12.47
N ALA A 124 2.81 -3.55 -12.64
CA ALA A 124 3.36 -4.37 -13.72
C ALA A 124 2.99 -5.85 -13.56
N THR A 125 3.02 -6.37 -12.34
CA THR A 125 2.58 -7.74 -12.03
C THR A 125 1.13 -7.96 -12.40
N GLU A 126 0.24 -7.09 -11.93
CA GLU A 126 -1.20 -7.20 -12.17
C GLU A 126 -1.55 -6.89 -13.64
N GLY A 127 -0.85 -5.95 -14.28
CA GLY A 127 -0.97 -5.67 -15.70
C GLY A 127 -0.56 -6.86 -16.56
N SER A 128 0.48 -7.59 -16.15
CA SER A 128 0.91 -8.82 -16.82
C SER A 128 -0.14 -9.93 -16.71
N ILE A 129 -0.76 -10.11 -15.55
CA ILE A 129 -1.86 -11.06 -15.34
C ILE A 129 -3.05 -10.71 -16.24
N MET A 130 -3.40 -9.41 -16.35
CA MET A 130 -4.46 -8.97 -17.27
C MET A 130 -4.11 -9.28 -18.72
N ALA A 131 -2.87 -9.01 -19.14
CA ALA A 131 -2.41 -9.29 -20.49
C ALA A 131 -2.40 -10.81 -20.82
N GLN A 132 -2.03 -11.67 -19.84
CA GLN A 132 -2.15 -13.11 -19.96
C GLN A 132 -3.61 -13.53 -20.20
N GLY A 133 -4.56 -12.95 -19.45
CA GLY A 133 -5.99 -13.17 -19.67
C GLY A 133 -6.46 -12.76 -21.06
N LEU A 134 -6.03 -11.58 -21.54
CA LEU A 134 -6.35 -11.10 -22.90
C LEU A 134 -5.72 -11.99 -23.99
N LYS A 135 -4.49 -12.43 -23.80
CA LYS A 135 -3.83 -13.39 -24.70
C LYS A 135 -4.59 -14.72 -24.75
N TYR A 136 -4.93 -15.27 -23.58
CA TYR A 136 -5.63 -16.55 -23.47
C TYR A 136 -7.01 -16.53 -24.15
N ALA A 137 -7.80 -15.49 -23.90
CA ALA A 137 -9.18 -15.41 -24.34
C ALA A 137 -9.37 -14.86 -25.76
N LEU A 138 -8.53 -13.90 -26.17
CA LEU A 138 -8.67 -13.14 -27.42
C LEU A 138 -7.51 -13.36 -28.40
N GLY A 139 -6.48 -14.12 -28.03
CA GLY A 139 -5.30 -14.34 -28.85
C GLY A 139 -4.39 -13.11 -29.04
N LEU A 140 -4.55 -12.08 -28.22
CA LEU A 140 -3.75 -10.86 -28.34
C LEU A 140 -2.28 -11.12 -27.98
N PRO A 141 -1.31 -10.53 -28.69
CA PRO A 141 0.08 -10.60 -28.29
C PRO A 141 0.31 -9.86 -26.96
N LEU A 142 1.24 -10.34 -26.12
CA LEU A 142 1.45 -9.81 -24.77
C LEU A 142 1.76 -8.32 -24.76
N TRP A 143 2.60 -7.82 -25.67
CA TRP A 143 2.93 -6.39 -25.74
C TRP A 143 1.68 -5.49 -25.89
N LEU A 144 0.72 -5.92 -26.71
CA LEU A 144 -0.55 -5.21 -26.88
C LEU A 144 -1.41 -5.34 -25.62
N GLY A 145 -1.42 -6.51 -24.97
CA GLY A 145 -2.06 -6.73 -23.68
C GLY A 145 -1.50 -5.81 -22.61
N TYR A 146 -0.19 -5.63 -22.53
CA TYR A 146 0.47 -4.70 -21.59
C TYR A 146 0.06 -3.25 -21.83
N LEU A 147 0.07 -2.84 -23.10
CA LEU A 147 -0.36 -1.49 -23.48
C LEU A 147 -1.83 -1.24 -23.10
N LEU A 148 -2.73 -2.16 -23.43
CA LEU A 148 -4.16 -2.05 -23.11
C LEU A 148 -4.41 -2.03 -21.60
N SER A 149 -3.72 -2.91 -20.85
CA SER A 149 -3.77 -2.95 -19.37
C SER A 149 -3.35 -1.63 -18.73
N THR A 150 -2.43 -0.91 -19.36
CA THR A 150 -1.96 0.39 -18.90
C THR A 150 -2.92 1.50 -19.27
N LEU A 151 -3.36 1.58 -20.52
CA LEU A 151 -4.17 2.68 -21.02
C LEU A 151 -5.57 2.73 -20.41
N VAL A 152 -6.19 1.58 -20.12
CA VAL A 152 -7.54 1.52 -19.52
C VAL A 152 -7.60 2.14 -18.13
N ILE A 153 -6.47 2.21 -17.43
CA ILE A 153 -6.40 2.74 -16.06
C ILE A 153 -6.39 4.27 -16.05
N ILE A 154 -5.82 4.92 -17.08
CA ILE A 154 -5.63 6.38 -17.09
C ILE A 154 -6.92 7.16 -16.82
N PRO A 155 -8.03 6.95 -17.55
CA PRO A 155 -9.27 7.71 -17.32
C PRO A 155 -9.86 7.48 -15.94
N LEU A 156 -9.69 6.28 -15.37
CA LEU A 156 -10.24 5.93 -14.06
C LEU A 156 -9.49 6.63 -12.92
N VAL A 157 -8.17 6.74 -13.04
CA VAL A 157 -7.31 7.33 -12.00
C VAL A 157 -7.38 8.86 -11.96
N VAL A 158 -7.70 9.49 -13.09
CA VAL A 158 -7.80 10.96 -13.17
C VAL A 158 -8.84 11.52 -12.21
N TYR A 159 -9.97 10.82 -12.06
CA TYR A 159 -11.09 11.28 -11.21
C TYR A 159 -10.89 11.03 -9.70
N GLY A 160 -9.79 10.39 -9.29
CA GLY A 160 -9.39 10.24 -7.89
C GLY A 160 -10.28 9.32 -7.04
N MET A 161 -10.19 9.46 -5.71
CA MET A 161 -10.74 8.53 -4.73
C MET A 161 -12.27 8.34 -4.82
N LYS A 162 -13.03 9.35 -5.22
CA LYS A 162 -14.49 9.21 -5.38
C LYS A 162 -14.86 8.22 -6.48
N ALA A 163 -14.14 8.26 -7.61
CA ALA A 163 -14.36 7.32 -8.70
C ALA A 163 -13.89 5.91 -8.31
N LEU A 164 -12.76 5.81 -7.61
CA LEU A 164 -12.25 4.56 -7.07
C LEU A 164 -13.25 3.91 -6.11
N ALA A 165 -13.74 4.64 -5.13
CA ALA A 165 -14.72 4.13 -4.16
C ALA A 165 -16.01 3.64 -4.84
N LYS A 166 -16.50 4.37 -5.85
CA LYS A 166 -17.66 3.97 -6.63
C LYS A 166 -17.40 2.69 -7.42
N LEU A 167 -16.26 2.61 -8.15
CA LEU A 167 -15.84 1.42 -8.87
C LEU A 167 -15.77 0.20 -7.94
N GLN A 168 -15.10 0.35 -6.79
CA GLN A 168 -14.96 -0.71 -5.80
C GLN A 168 -16.33 -1.21 -5.31
N SER A 169 -17.20 -0.30 -4.86
CA SER A 169 -18.50 -0.65 -4.29
C SER A 169 -19.44 -1.35 -5.30
N TRP A 170 -19.46 -0.88 -6.54
CA TRP A 170 -20.37 -1.43 -7.56
C TRP A 170 -19.94 -2.79 -8.07
N THR A 171 -18.63 -3.05 -8.12
CA THR A 171 -18.08 -4.28 -8.70
C THR A 171 -17.83 -5.39 -7.69
N ASN A 172 -17.80 -5.07 -6.38
CA ASN A 172 -17.55 -6.06 -5.34
C ASN A 172 -18.50 -7.27 -5.36
N PRO A 173 -19.84 -7.12 -5.49
CA PRO A 173 -20.73 -8.27 -5.47
C PRO A 173 -20.45 -9.26 -6.60
N LEU A 174 -20.26 -8.76 -7.82
CA LEU A 174 -19.94 -9.61 -8.97
C LEU A 174 -18.59 -10.30 -8.81
N TRP A 175 -17.59 -9.56 -8.33
CA TRP A 175 -16.24 -10.08 -8.10
C TRP A 175 -16.25 -11.20 -7.05
N ILE A 176 -16.92 -10.99 -5.90
CA ILE A 176 -17.04 -12.01 -4.85
C ILE A 176 -17.75 -13.26 -5.38
N LEU A 177 -18.83 -13.08 -6.13
CA LEU A 177 -19.58 -14.19 -6.71
C LEU A 177 -18.71 -15.03 -7.63
N LEU A 178 -18.00 -14.40 -8.58
CA LEU A 178 -17.17 -15.10 -9.56
C LEU A 178 -15.94 -15.75 -8.92
N MET A 179 -15.44 -15.22 -7.80
CA MET A 179 -14.28 -15.77 -7.12
C MET A 179 -14.65 -16.91 -6.16
N VAL A 180 -15.69 -16.72 -5.33
CA VAL A 180 -15.98 -17.65 -4.22
C VAL A 180 -16.83 -18.82 -4.67
N ALA A 181 -17.92 -18.57 -5.39
CA ALA A 181 -18.88 -19.63 -5.71
C ALA A 181 -18.26 -20.80 -6.48
N PRO A 182 -17.42 -20.61 -7.51
CA PRO A 182 -16.82 -21.73 -8.25
C PRO A 182 -15.92 -22.60 -7.37
N LEU A 183 -15.18 -22.00 -6.44
CA LEU A 183 -14.30 -22.74 -5.54
C LEU A 183 -15.07 -23.62 -4.55
N VAL A 184 -16.16 -23.09 -3.99
CA VAL A 184 -17.04 -23.85 -3.10
C VAL A 184 -17.65 -25.02 -3.87
N PHE A 185 -18.18 -24.80 -5.06
CA PHE A 185 -18.78 -25.86 -5.88
C PHE A 185 -17.74 -26.90 -6.31
N LEU A 186 -16.50 -26.50 -6.61
CA LEU A 186 -15.43 -27.44 -6.97
C LEU A 186 -15.15 -28.40 -5.81
N VAL A 187 -14.96 -27.89 -4.59
CA VAL A 187 -14.68 -28.71 -3.40
C VAL A 187 -15.83 -29.66 -3.10
N VAL A 188 -17.08 -29.23 -3.31
CA VAL A 188 -18.26 -30.10 -3.14
C VAL A 188 -18.30 -31.19 -4.21
N LYS A 189 -17.93 -30.88 -5.47
CA LYS A 189 -17.98 -31.81 -6.60
C LYS A 189 -16.82 -32.81 -6.62
N ASP A 190 -15.61 -32.35 -6.21
CA ASP A 190 -14.38 -33.14 -6.15
C ASP A 190 -13.71 -32.97 -4.77
N PRO A 191 -14.23 -33.65 -3.72
CA PRO A 191 -13.65 -33.58 -2.37
C PRO A 191 -12.19 -34.05 -2.29
N ASP A 192 -11.78 -34.99 -3.18
CA ASP A 192 -10.44 -35.54 -3.23
C ASP A 192 -9.41 -34.48 -3.68
N SER A 193 -9.86 -33.40 -4.32
CA SER A 193 -9.00 -32.27 -4.68
C SER A 193 -8.32 -31.64 -3.46
N VAL A 194 -9.00 -31.60 -2.34
CA VAL A 194 -8.43 -31.08 -1.05
C VAL A 194 -7.33 -32.00 -0.54
N GLN A 195 -7.52 -33.33 -0.62
CA GLN A 195 -6.50 -34.28 -0.21
C GLN A 195 -5.26 -34.21 -1.11
N ARG A 196 -5.46 -34.09 -2.44
CA ARG A 196 -4.34 -33.89 -3.38
C ARG A 196 -3.56 -32.62 -3.07
N TRP A 197 -4.27 -31.52 -2.80
CA TRP A 197 -3.65 -30.26 -2.39
C TRP A 197 -2.82 -30.40 -1.11
N LEU A 198 -3.40 -30.95 -0.04
CA LEU A 198 -2.71 -31.09 1.25
C LEU A 198 -1.51 -32.03 1.22
N SER A 199 -1.55 -33.03 0.34
CA SER A 199 -0.45 -34.00 0.17
C SER A 199 0.64 -33.57 -0.83
N HIS A 200 0.45 -32.41 -1.51
CA HIS A 200 1.41 -31.95 -2.51
C HIS A 200 2.72 -31.48 -1.87
N GLY A 201 3.84 -32.06 -2.32
CA GLY A 201 5.19 -31.68 -1.90
C GLY A 201 5.77 -32.60 -0.82
N SER A 202 6.96 -32.26 -0.37
CA SER A 202 7.72 -32.97 0.68
C SER A 202 7.49 -32.35 2.06
N GLY A 203 8.09 -32.93 3.09
CA GLY A 203 7.97 -32.47 4.49
C GLY A 203 8.36 -30.99 4.72
N VAL A 204 7.98 -30.47 5.89
CA VAL A 204 8.20 -29.06 6.26
C VAL A 204 9.68 -28.79 6.48
N SER A 205 10.17 -27.70 5.87
CA SER A 205 11.54 -27.17 6.02
C SER A 205 11.48 -25.70 6.40
N THR A 206 12.18 -25.33 7.47
CA THR A 206 12.25 -23.92 7.92
C THR A 206 12.79 -23.00 6.82
N ALA A 207 13.80 -23.46 6.06
CA ALA A 207 14.36 -22.70 4.96
C ALA A 207 13.32 -22.46 3.85
N ALA A 208 12.55 -23.48 3.45
CA ALA A 208 11.49 -23.36 2.45
C ALA A 208 10.36 -22.43 2.93
N VAL A 209 9.97 -22.53 4.20
CA VAL A 209 8.99 -21.62 4.81
C VAL A 209 9.48 -20.18 4.77
N MET A 210 10.76 -19.92 5.12
CA MET A 210 11.31 -18.56 5.12
C MET A 210 11.48 -17.98 3.72
N LEU A 211 11.87 -18.79 2.73
CA LEU A 211 11.91 -18.37 1.32
C LEU A 211 10.51 -17.95 0.84
N GLY A 212 9.50 -18.76 1.07
CA GLY A 212 8.12 -18.44 0.73
C GLY A 212 7.61 -17.20 1.48
N ALA A 213 7.91 -17.08 2.77
CA ALA A 213 7.55 -15.91 3.57
C ALA A 213 8.19 -14.63 3.02
N GLY A 214 9.43 -14.70 2.51
CA GLY A 214 10.10 -13.58 1.86
C GLY A 214 9.34 -13.06 0.64
N VAL A 215 8.79 -13.97 -0.18
CA VAL A 215 7.94 -13.58 -1.32
C VAL A 215 6.65 -12.88 -0.83
N CYS A 216 5.95 -13.48 0.14
CA CYS A 216 4.71 -12.91 0.69
C CYS A 216 4.94 -11.55 1.37
N LEU A 217 6.07 -11.35 2.04
CA LEU A 217 6.42 -10.11 2.74
C LEU A 217 6.68 -8.93 1.78
N SER A 218 6.88 -9.17 0.48
CA SER A 218 6.93 -8.10 -0.53
C SER A 218 5.64 -7.29 -0.58
N LEU A 219 4.52 -7.90 -0.22
CA LEU A 219 3.20 -7.25 -0.13
C LEU A 219 3.09 -6.25 1.04
N MET A 220 4.10 -6.16 1.92
CA MET A 220 4.04 -5.25 3.08
C MET A 220 3.78 -3.80 2.68
N GLY A 221 4.22 -3.36 1.50
CA GLY A 221 3.94 -2.04 0.95
C GLY A 221 2.46 -1.73 0.70
N GLN A 222 1.61 -2.77 0.56
CA GLN A 222 0.16 -2.63 0.38
C GLN A 222 -0.52 -1.85 1.52
N ILE A 223 0.08 -1.82 2.71
CA ILE A 223 -0.44 -1.01 3.83
C ILE A 223 -0.52 0.48 3.47
N GLY A 224 0.37 0.97 2.61
CA GLY A 224 0.33 2.36 2.13
C GLY A 224 -0.94 2.64 1.33
N GLU A 225 -1.31 1.75 0.42
CA GLU A 225 -2.56 1.87 -0.35
C GLU A 225 -3.80 1.78 0.55
N GLN A 226 -3.79 0.92 1.57
CA GLN A 226 -4.88 0.86 2.54
C GLN A 226 -5.02 2.19 3.31
N ILE A 227 -3.89 2.81 3.69
CA ILE A 227 -3.88 4.11 4.38
C ILE A 227 -4.37 5.22 3.46
N ASP A 228 -4.10 5.17 2.16
CA ASP A 228 -4.62 6.14 1.19
C ASP A 228 -6.15 6.20 1.15
N TYR A 229 -6.83 5.09 1.45
CA TYR A 229 -8.28 5.09 1.71
C TYR A 229 -8.60 5.50 3.15
N LEU A 230 -7.91 4.93 4.15
CA LEU A 230 -8.21 5.14 5.56
C LEU A 230 -8.00 6.60 6.01
N ARG A 231 -7.14 7.38 5.34
CA ARG A 231 -6.99 8.81 5.64
C ARG A 231 -8.27 9.63 5.44
N PHE A 232 -9.27 9.08 4.71
CA PHE A 232 -10.59 9.69 4.56
C PHE A 232 -11.61 9.26 5.61
N MET A 233 -11.18 8.57 6.66
CA MET A 233 -12.05 8.20 7.79
C MET A 233 -12.67 9.45 8.43
N PRO A 234 -13.98 9.40 8.76
CA PRO A 234 -14.61 10.48 9.50
C PRO A 234 -14.05 10.56 10.93
N PRO A 235 -14.26 11.68 11.63
CA PRO A 235 -13.92 11.80 13.04
C PRO A 235 -14.52 10.65 13.85
N ARG A 236 -13.73 10.12 14.80
CA ARG A 236 -14.20 9.07 15.70
C ARG A 236 -15.08 9.67 16.78
N THR A 237 -16.35 9.27 16.82
CA THR A 237 -17.34 9.67 17.85
C THR A 237 -17.73 8.46 18.70
N ALA A 238 -18.51 8.69 19.76
CA ALA A 238 -19.07 7.61 20.59
C ALA A 238 -19.98 6.69 19.77
N GLU A 239 -20.79 7.27 18.88
CA GLU A 239 -21.80 6.56 18.08
C GLU A 239 -21.15 5.68 17.01
N ASN A 240 -20.08 6.16 16.34
CA ASN A 240 -19.45 5.43 15.26
C ASN A 240 -18.25 4.58 15.69
N ARG A 241 -17.88 4.56 16.98
CA ARG A 241 -16.64 3.96 17.49
C ARG A 241 -16.43 2.51 17.06
N ARG A 242 -17.48 1.69 17.09
CA ARG A 242 -17.39 0.27 16.70
C ARG A 242 -17.12 0.15 15.20
N ALA A 243 -17.91 0.81 14.36
CA ALA A 243 -17.74 0.79 12.93
C ALA A 243 -16.37 1.38 12.52
N TRP A 244 -15.91 2.42 13.20
CA TRP A 244 -14.61 3.04 12.99
C TRP A 244 -13.46 2.03 13.24
N TRP A 245 -13.44 1.36 14.38
CA TRP A 245 -12.42 0.37 14.70
C TRP A 245 -12.50 -0.86 13.80
N THR A 246 -13.69 -1.35 13.51
CA THR A 246 -13.88 -2.48 12.58
C THR A 246 -13.28 -2.16 11.21
N SER A 247 -13.57 -0.97 10.67
CA SER A 247 -13.01 -0.54 9.37
C SER A 247 -11.50 -0.39 9.42
N VAL A 248 -10.93 0.21 10.46
CA VAL A 248 -9.47 0.36 10.60
C VAL A 248 -8.77 -0.99 10.72
N VAL A 249 -9.32 -1.92 11.50
CA VAL A 249 -8.69 -3.24 11.69
C VAL A 249 -8.82 -4.10 10.45
N LEU A 250 -10.01 -4.19 9.85
CA LEU A 250 -10.24 -5.09 8.71
C LEU A 250 -9.62 -4.54 7.41
N ALA A 251 -9.76 -3.24 7.15
CA ALA A 251 -9.25 -2.64 5.92
C ALA A 251 -7.81 -2.11 6.06
N GLY A 252 -7.36 -1.82 7.29
CA GLY A 252 -5.96 -1.54 7.59
C GLY A 252 -5.13 -2.83 7.55
N PRO A 253 -4.68 -3.35 8.70
CA PRO A 253 -3.83 -4.54 8.70
C PRO A 253 -4.57 -5.82 8.28
N GLY A 254 -5.89 -5.88 8.46
CA GLY A 254 -6.70 -7.08 8.21
C GLY A 254 -6.81 -7.49 6.74
N TRP A 255 -6.48 -6.59 5.80
CA TRP A 255 -6.43 -6.95 4.38
C TRP A 255 -5.54 -8.17 4.12
N VAL A 256 -4.46 -8.33 4.89
CA VAL A 256 -3.53 -9.46 4.72
C VAL A 256 -4.17 -10.81 4.99
N VAL A 257 -5.18 -10.88 5.85
CA VAL A 257 -5.91 -12.14 6.12
C VAL A 257 -6.66 -12.60 4.86
N PHE A 258 -7.32 -11.65 4.17
CA PHE A 258 -7.97 -11.95 2.88
C PHE A 258 -6.94 -12.30 1.80
N GLY A 259 -5.79 -11.61 1.78
CA GLY A 259 -4.67 -11.94 0.91
C GLY A 259 -4.14 -13.35 1.17
N ALA A 260 -3.90 -13.72 2.42
CA ALA A 260 -3.44 -15.05 2.81
C ALA A 260 -4.41 -16.17 2.37
N VAL A 261 -5.73 -15.93 2.49
CA VAL A 261 -6.74 -16.86 1.97
C VAL A 261 -6.63 -17.01 0.45
N LYS A 262 -6.49 -15.91 -0.29
CA LYS A 262 -6.29 -15.96 -1.76
C LYS A 262 -5.00 -16.68 -2.14
N GLN A 263 -3.90 -16.46 -1.41
CA GLN A 263 -2.64 -17.18 -1.63
C GLN A 263 -2.80 -18.68 -1.39
N ALA A 264 -3.47 -19.08 -0.30
CA ALA A 264 -3.75 -20.50 -0.03
C ALA A 264 -4.63 -21.13 -1.12
N ILE A 265 -5.63 -20.39 -1.61
CA ILE A 265 -6.46 -20.80 -2.75
C ILE A 265 -5.61 -20.88 -4.03
N GLY A 266 -4.66 -19.98 -4.22
CA GLY A 266 -3.70 -20.02 -5.35
C GLY A 266 -2.88 -21.31 -5.35
N VAL A 267 -2.39 -21.76 -4.18
CA VAL A 267 -1.73 -23.07 -4.04
C VAL A 267 -2.69 -24.19 -4.44
N PHE A 268 -3.92 -24.16 -3.91
CA PHE A 268 -4.94 -25.18 -4.20
C PHE A 268 -5.24 -25.28 -5.69
N MET A 269 -5.54 -24.14 -6.34
CA MET A 269 -5.88 -24.12 -7.77
C MET A 269 -4.70 -24.53 -8.65
N ALA A 270 -3.47 -24.10 -8.32
CA ALA A 270 -2.29 -24.47 -9.07
C ALA A 270 -2.04 -25.98 -9.02
N VAL A 271 -2.15 -26.60 -7.85
CA VAL A 271 -2.06 -28.07 -7.71
C VAL A 271 -3.18 -28.77 -8.48
N TYR A 272 -4.40 -28.19 -8.47
CA TYR A 272 -5.55 -28.75 -9.18
C TYR A 272 -5.37 -28.78 -10.69
N VAL A 273 -4.78 -27.74 -11.29
CA VAL A 273 -4.60 -27.66 -12.74
C VAL A 273 -3.25 -28.18 -13.23
N LEU A 274 -2.31 -28.51 -12.32
CA LEU A 274 -0.91 -28.80 -12.61
C LEU A 274 -0.70 -29.85 -13.71
N ASP A 275 -1.40 -30.98 -13.61
CA ASP A 275 -1.27 -32.09 -14.55
C ASP A 275 -1.82 -31.75 -15.95
N ALA A 276 -2.77 -30.81 -16.04
CA ALA A 276 -3.40 -30.41 -17.29
C ALA A 276 -2.62 -29.34 -18.05
N VAL A 277 -1.99 -28.39 -17.34
CA VAL A 277 -1.39 -27.20 -17.97
C VAL A 277 0.13 -27.07 -17.75
N GLY A 278 0.70 -27.85 -16.83
CA GLY A 278 2.10 -27.77 -16.43
C GLY A 278 2.42 -26.62 -15.47
N SER A 279 3.58 -26.68 -14.82
CA SER A 279 3.94 -25.77 -13.71
C SER A 279 4.03 -24.29 -14.13
N ALA A 280 4.50 -24.00 -15.33
CA ALA A 280 4.63 -22.61 -15.81
C ALA A 280 3.27 -21.92 -16.00
N ALA A 281 2.27 -22.64 -16.51
CA ALA A 281 0.93 -22.11 -16.74
C ALA A 281 0.06 -22.17 -15.46
N ALA A 282 0.31 -23.14 -14.58
CA ALA A 282 -0.45 -23.30 -13.35
C ALA A 282 -0.31 -22.10 -12.36
N VAL A 283 0.70 -21.25 -12.52
CA VAL A 283 0.84 -20.00 -11.75
C VAL A 283 0.01 -18.85 -12.32
N GLU A 284 -0.53 -18.97 -13.52
CA GLU A 284 -1.33 -17.92 -14.15
C GLU A 284 -2.80 -17.99 -13.69
N PRO A 285 -3.37 -16.92 -13.11
CA PRO A 285 -4.75 -16.94 -12.61
C PRO A 285 -5.79 -17.29 -13.69
N ILE A 286 -5.58 -16.90 -14.94
CA ILE A 286 -6.52 -17.24 -16.02
C ILE A 286 -6.61 -18.76 -16.23
N GLU A 287 -5.50 -19.48 -16.16
CA GLU A 287 -5.47 -20.95 -16.28
C GLU A 287 -6.11 -21.61 -15.05
N GLN A 288 -5.83 -21.08 -13.85
CA GLN A 288 -6.41 -21.56 -12.60
C GLN A 288 -7.94 -21.46 -12.62
N PHE A 289 -8.49 -20.28 -12.92
CA PHE A 289 -9.94 -20.08 -12.96
C PHE A 289 -10.63 -20.79 -14.11
N THR A 290 -10.02 -20.84 -15.29
CA THR A 290 -10.58 -21.62 -16.42
C THR A 290 -10.59 -23.11 -16.10
N GLY A 291 -9.56 -23.64 -15.45
CA GLY A 291 -9.52 -25.04 -14.98
C GLY A 291 -10.66 -25.38 -14.04
N VAL A 292 -10.93 -24.50 -13.06
CA VAL A 292 -12.05 -24.64 -12.12
C VAL A 292 -13.40 -24.50 -12.83
N PHE A 293 -13.57 -23.48 -13.67
CA PHE A 293 -14.85 -23.21 -14.34
C PHE A 293 -15.24 -24.31 -15.33
N LYS A 294 -14.27 -24.96 -15.99
CA LYS A 294 -14.52 -26.13 -16.87
C LYS A 294 -15.26 -27.27 -16.19
N GLN A 295 -15.13 -27.40 -14.87
CA GLN A 295 -15.81 -28.46 -14.11
C GLN A 295 -17.27 -28.11 -13.75
N LEU A 296 -17.62 -26.84 -13.85
CA LEU A 296 -18.85 -26.32 -13.22
C LEU A 296 -19.85 -25.77 -14.21
N MET A 297 -19.42 -25.37 -15.40
CA MET A 297 -20.27 -24.67 -16.34
C MET A 297 -20.04 -25.08 -17.81
N PRO A 298 -20.98 -24.78 -18.70
CA PRO A 298 -20.83 -25.05 -20.13
C PRO A 298 -19.59 -24.36 -20.71
N GLY A 299 -18.88 -25.04 -21.62
CA GLY A 299 -17.60 -24.60 -22.19
C GLY A 299 -17.60 -23.19 -22.78
N TRP A 300 -18.72 -22.75 -23.37
CA TRP A 300 -18.85 -21.42 -23.95
C TRP A 300 -18.85 -20.27 -22.93
N LEU A 301 -19.18 -20.54 -21.65
CA LEU A 301 -19.15 -19.57 -20.56
C LEU A 301 -17.79 -19.49 -19.84
N VAL A 302 -16.98 -20.55 -19.90
CA VAL A 302 -15.74 -20.69 -19.14
C VAL A 302 -14.79 -19.52 -19.39
N VAL A 303 -14.36 -19.34 -20.63
CA VAL A 303 -13.37 -18.32 -20.99
C VAL A 303 -13.91 -16.90 -20.81
N PRO A 304 -15.14 -16.56 -21.26
CA PRO A 304 -15.68 -15.22 -21.02
C PRO A 304 -15.78 -14.83 -19.55
N LEU A 305 -16.26 -15.72 -18.68
CA LEU A 305 -16.39 -15.42 -17.25
C LEU A 305 -15.03 -15.33 -16.53
N ALA A 306 -14.08 -16.19 -16.88
CA ALA A 306 -12.72 -16.10 -16.38
C ALA A 306 -12.04 -14.79 -16.80
N LEU A 307 -12.20 -14.38 -18.07
CA LEU A 307 -11.69 -13.10 -18.54
C LEU A 307 -12.33 -11.91 -17.83
N VAL A 308 -13.65 -11.93 -17.65
CA VAL A 308 -14.36 -10.86 -16.89
C VAL A 308 -13.82 -10.78 -15.48
N LEU A 309 -13.65 -11.91 -14.78
CA LEU A 309 -13.08 -11.94 -13.43
C LEU A 309 -11.67 -11.38 -13.39
N VAL A 310 -10.78 -11.80 -14.33
CA VAL A 310 -9.39 -11.31 -14.39
C VAL A 310 -9.37 -9.81 -14.67
N VAL A 311 -10.01 -9.35 -15.74
CA VAL A 311 -10.01 -7.92 -16.11
C VAL A 311 -10.58 -7.05 -15.01
N LEU A 312 -11.73 -7.45 -14.44
CA LEU A 312 -12.35 -6.71 -13.34
C LEU A 312 -11.42 -6.61 -12.13
N SER A 313 -10.81 -7.72 -11.72
CA SER A 313 -9.86 -7.76 -10.61
C SER A 313 -8.67 -6.82 -10.85
N GLN A 314 -8.07 -6.90 -12.03
CA GLN A 314 -6.86 -6.17 -12.35
C GLN A 314 -7.10 -4.66 -12.55
N VAL A 315 -8.25 -4.27 -13.11
CA VAL A 315 -8.64 -2.86 -13.17
C VAL A 315 -8.83 -2.29 -11.77
N LYS A 316 -9.47 -3.02 -10.85
CA LYS A 316 -9.73 -2.57 -9.48
C LYS A 316 -8.44 -2.24 -8.72
N ILE A 317 -7.43 -3.09 -8.80
CA ILE A 317 -6.17 -2.86 -8.09
C ILE A 317 -5.28 -1.86 -8.82
N ASN A 318 -5.16 -1.93 -10.15
CA ASN A 318 -4.24 -1.07 -10.88
C ASN A 318 -4.64 0.41 -10.87
N VAL A 319 -5.93 0.71 -10.71
CA VAL A 319 -6.37 2.08 -10.42
C VAL A 319 -5.83 2.56 -9.08
N THR A 320 -5.78 1.69 -8.05
CA THR A 320 -5.21 2.00 -6.74
C THR A 320 -3.68 2.14 -6.81
N ASN A 321 -2.98 1.20 -7.44
CA ASN A 321 -1.53 1.27 -7.66
C ASN A 321 -1.12 2.57 -8.36
N ALA A 322 -1.82 2.96 -9.43
CA ALA A 322 -1.53 4.19 -10.16
C ALA A 322 -1.83 5.45 -9.33
N TYR A 323 -2.92 5.44 -8.54
CA TYR A 323 -3.26 6.53 -7.63
C TYR A 323 -2.19 6.71 -6.55
N SER A 324 -1.89 5.68 -5.77
CA SER A 324 -0.93 5.72 -4.66
C SER A 324 0.49 6.01 -5.14
N GLY A 325 0.90 5.41 -6.26
CA GLY A 325 2.19 5.70 -6.89
C GLY A 325 2.34 7.16 -7.29
N SER A 326 1.28 7.75 -7.87
CA SER A 326 1.29 9.17 -8.23
C SER A 326 1.43 10.09 -7.02
N LEU A 327 0.85 9.72 -5.87
CA LEU A 327 1.03 10.46 -4.61
C LEU A 327 2.48 10.39 -4.12
N ALA A 328 3.07 9.20 -4.07
CA ALA A 328 4.43 8.98 -3.59
C ALA A 328 5.47 9.69 -4.46
N TRP A 329 5.33 9.62 -5.79
CA TRP A 329 6.18 10.35 -6.73
C TRP A 329 6.05 11.87 -6.58
N THR A 330 4.81 12.40 -6.53
CA THR A 330 4.55 13.83 -6.34
C THR A 330 5.15 14.32 -5.04
N ASN A 331 5.01 13.54 -3.98
CA ASN A 331 5.52 13.82 -2.65
C ASN A 331 7.06 13.92 -2.66
N SER A 332 7.73 12.92 -3.21
CA SER A 332 9.19 12.86 -3.31
C SER A 332 9.75 14.00 -4.16
N PHE A 333 9.22 14.15 -5.37
CA PHE A 333 9.67 15.16 -6.32
C PHE A 333 9.52 16.59 -5.78
N THR A 334 8.36 16.91 -5.20
CA THR A 334 8.09 18.26 -4.69
C THR A 334 9.03 18.62 -3.54
N ARG A 335 9.32 17.68 -2.65
CA ARG A 335 10.24 17.94 -1.54
C ARG A 335 11.67 18.19 -2.02
N VAL A 336 12.14 17.45 -3.01
CA VAL A 336 13.50 17.58 -3.55
C VAL A 336 13.64 18.83 -4.41
N THR A 337 12.69 19.05 -5.33
CA THR A 337 12.81 20.10 -6.35
C THR A 337 12.11 21.40 -5.97
N ARG A 338 11.22 21.37 -4.96
CA ARG A 338 10.33 22.48 -4.59
C ARG A 338 9.45 22.93 -5.74
N ARG A 339 9.12 22.03 -6.67
CA ARG A 339 8.19 22.23 -7.79
C ARG A 339 7.02 21.27 -7.64
N TYR A 340 5.84 21.76 -7.91
CA TYR A 340 4.62 20.99 -7.79
C TYR A 340 3.91 20.89 -9.14
N PRO A 341 4.25 19.92 -9.99
CA PRO A 341 3.64 19.76 -11.32
C PRO A 341 2.23 19.16 -11.25
N GLY A 342 1.82 18.68 -10.07
CA GLY A 342 0.55 18.02 -9.86
C GLY A 342 0.60 16.50 -10.00
N ARG A 343 -0.35 15.81 -9.36
CA ARG A 343 -0.41 14.36 -9.29
C ARG A 343 -0.50 13.68 -10.67
N LEU A 344 -1.24 14.28 -11.61
CA LEU A 344 -1.50 13.66 -12.92
C LEU A 344 -0.23 13.41 -13.75
N VAL A 345 0.78 14.28 -13.64
CA VAL A 345 2.07 14.06 -14.30
C VAL A 345 2.71 12.76 -13.80
N PHE A 346 2.62 12.52 -12.50
CA PHE A 346 3.22 11.33 -11.89
C PHE A 346 2.38 10.06 -12.04
N VAL A 347 1.11 10.15 -12.41
CA VAL A 347 0.37 8.99 -12.94
C VAL A 347 1.09 8.47 -14.17
N LEU A 348 1.38 9.33 -15.14
CA LEU A 348 2.06 8.92 -16.38
C LEU A 348 3.47 8.37 -16.12
N VAL A 349 4.22 8.97 -15.20
CA VAL A 349 5.55 8.47 -14.79
C VAL A 349 5.45 7.06 -14.21
N ASN A 350 4.54 6.83 -13.26
CA ASN A 350 4.33 5.52 -12.63
C ASN A 350 3.95 4.44 -13.66
N LEU A 351 3.00 4.78 -14.55
CA LEU A 351 2.55 3.89 -15.62
C LEU A 351 3.65 3.57 -16.64
N SER A 352 4.53 4.53 -16.94
CA SER A 352 5.66 4.31 -17.85
C SER A 352 6.65 3.31 -17.26
N PHE A 353 7.01 3.44 -15.97
CA PHE A 353 7.86 2.44 -15.30
C PHE A 353 7.22 1.05 -15.30
N SER A 354 5.92 0.99 -15.01
CA SER A 354 5.18 -0.29 -15.02
C SER A 354 5.20 -0.94 -16.41
N LEU A 355 4.96 -0.17 -17.46
CA LEU A 355 4.97 -0.68 -18.84
C LEU A 355 6.36 -1.21 -19.22
N VAL A 356 7.43 -0.49 -18.89
CA VAL A 356 8.81 -0.95 -19.13
C VAL A 356 9.08 -2.28 -18.43
N LEU A 357 8.63 -2.47 -17.19
CA LEU A 357 8.79 -3.74 -16.47
C LEU A 357 8.00 -4.87 -17.11
N MET A 358 6.78 -4.62 -17.59
CA MET A 358 5.98 -5.61 -18.30
C MET A 358 6.65 -6.03 -19.61
N GLU A 359 7.13 -5.08 -20.42
CA GLU A 359 7.84 -5.36 -21.67
C GLU A 359 9.17 -6.08 -21.43
N ALA A 360 9.82 -5.85 -20.28
CA ALA A 360 11.00 -6.61 -19.83
C ALA A 360 10.66 -8.03 -19.34
N ASN A 361 9.41 -8.46 -19.45
CA ASN A 361 8.94 -9.79 -19.02
C ASN A 361 9.21 -10.08 -17.53
N MET A 362 9.02 -9.08 -16.65
CA MET A 362 9.26 -9.19 -15.21
C MET A 362 8.51 -10.37 -14.57
N PHE A 363 7.34 -10.73 -15.09
CA PHE A 363 6.53 -11.82 -14.55
C PHE A 363 7.25 -13.18 -14.59
N SER A 364 8.16 -13.40 -15.54
CA SER A 364 8.92 -14.65 -15.63
C SER A 364 9.91 -14.87 -14.48
N PHE A 365 10.32 -13.81 -13.77
CA PHE A 365 11.21 -13.85 -12.62
C PHE A 365 10.63 -13.14 -11.37
N LEU A 366 9.30 -13.13 -11.31
CA LEU A 366 8.53 -12.42 -10.28
C LEU A 366 8.98 -12.73 -8.86
N ASN A 367 9.13 -14.01 -8.49
CA ASN A 367 9.51 -14.39 -7.14
C ASN A 367 10.88 -13.82 -6.72
N ASN A 368 11.84 -13.72 -7.63
CA ASN A 368 13.15 -13.14 -7.35
C ASN A 368 13.06 -11.64 -7.09
N VAL A 369 12.27 -10.91 -7.91
CA VAL A 369 12.02 -9.48 -7.72
C VAL A 369 11.34 -9.23 -6.38
N LEU A 370 10.29 -10.00 -6.07
CA LEU A 370 9.54 -9.84 -4.83
C LEU A 370 10.38 -10.20 -3.60
N SER A 371 11.16 -11.28 -3.65
CA SER A 371 12.05 -11.67 -2.54
C SER A 371 13.14 -10.65 -2.27
N PHE A 372 13.74 -10.05 -3.31
CA PHE A 372 14.69 -8.94 -3.14
C PHE A 372 14.00 -7.70 -2.56
N TYR A 373 12.87 -7.29 -3.17
CA TYR A 373 12.14 -6.08 -2.78
C TYR A 373 11.64 -6.14 -1.33
N SER A 374 11.26 -7.34 -0.85
CA SER A 374 10.76 -7.52 0.51
C SER A 374 11.71 -6.99 1.58
N ASN A 375 13.04 -7.11 1.39
CA ASN A 375 14.03 -6.61 2.34
C ASN A 375 13.94 -5.10 2.54
N CYS A 376 13.67 -4.32 1.47
CA CYS A 376 13.48 -2.88 1.55
C CYS A 376 12.11 -2.51 2.16
N ALA A 377 11.05 -3.21 1.75
CA ALA A 377 9.69 -2.97 2.24
C ALA A 377 9.57 -3.27 3.74
N ILE A 378 10.15 -4.38 4.21
CA ILE A 378 10.20 -4.75 5.62
C ILE A 378 10.96 -3.69 6.42
N ALA A 379 12.17 -3.35 5.97
CA ALA A 379 13.01 -2.36 6.65
C ALA A 379 12.26 -1.04 6.86
N TRP A 380 11.54 -0.58 5.84
CA TRP A 380 10.74 0.66 5.93
C TRP A 380 9.56 0.53 6.89
N VAL A 381 8.63 -0.39 6.59
CA VAL A 381 7.35 -0.49 7.32
C VAL A 381 7.56 -0.88 8.78
N VAL A 382 8.47 -1.82 9.06
CA VAL A 382 8.76 -2.25 10.44
C VAL A 382 9.46 -1.16 11.23
N THR A 383 10.36 -0.36 10.62
CA THR A 383 10.97 0.80 11.27
C THR A 383 9.90 1.81 11.70
N VAL A 384 8.97 2.19 10.80
CA VAL A 384 7.88 3.13 11.12
C VAL A 384 6.94 2.56 12.18
N ALA A 385 6.56 1.29 12.05
CA ALA A 385 5.71 0.60 13.02
C ALA A 385 6.34 0.57 14.41
N THR A 386 7.64 0.23 14.49
CA THR A 386 8.40 0.18 15.74
C THR A 386 8.55 1.57 16.35
N ASP A 387 8.81 2.59 15.52
CA ASP A 387 8.85 3.97 16.02
C ASP A 387 7.53 4.38 16.65
N ILE A 388 6.41 4.10 15.99
CA ILE A 388 5.10 4.41 16.55
C ILE A 388 4.86 3.62 17.84
N ALA A 389 4.98 2.29 17.78
CA ALA A 389 4.61 1.44 18.90
C ALA A 389 5.55 1.63 20.12
N VAL A 390 6.86 1.64 19.89
CA VAL A 390 7.86 1.66 20.95
C VAL A 390 8.28 3.07 21.31
N ASN A 391 8.79 3.87 20.34
CA ASN A 391 9.38 5.16 20.66
C ASN A 391 8.35 6.20 21.12
N LYS A 392 7.11 6.19 20.51
CA LYS A 392 6.05 7.15 20.89
C LYS A 392 5.24 6.71 22.10
N TYR A 393 4.92 5.41 22.24
CA TYR A 393 4.01 4.95 23.28
C TYR A 393 4.70 4.31 24.49
N VAL A 394 5.79 3.55 24.30
CA VAL A 394 6.51 2.88 25.39
C VAL A 394 7.60 3.80 25.94
N LEU A 395 8.57 4.19 25.12
CA LEU A 395 9.71 5.02 25.54
C LEU A 395 9.36 6.49 25.69
N LYS A 396 8.31 6.96 25.03
CA LYS A 396 7.84 8.37 25.04
C LYS A 396 8.93 9.38 24.62
N LEU A 397 9.83 8.94 23.75
CA LEU A 397 10.93 9.75 23.21
C LEU A 397 10.53 10.53 21.94
N SER A 398 9.36 10.21 21.37
CA SER A 398 8.81 10.85 20.18
C SER A 398 7.39 11.37 20.45
N PRO A 399 6.99 12.52 19.89
CA PRO A 399 5.63 13.03 20.04
C PRO A 399 4.59 12.05 19.48
N LYS A 400 3.49 11.84 20.21
CA LYS A 400 2.39 10.98 19.76
C LYS A 400 1.69 11.54 18.52
N LEU A 401 1.50 12.87 18.47
CA LEU A 401 0.92 13.55 17.32
C LEU A 401 1.94 13.60 16.19
N PRO A 402 1.67 13.01 15.03
CA PRO A 402 2.61 13.01 13.91
C PRO A 402 2.80 14.44 13.39
N GLU A 403 4.06 14.82 13.20
CA GLU A 403 4.42 16.06 12.51
C GLU A 403 4.84 15.73 11.08
N PHE A 404 4.41 16.54 10.12
CA PHE A 404 4.75 16.34 8.72
C PHE A 404 5.15 17.64 7.99
N ARG A 405 4.92 18.81 8.61
CA ARG A 405 5.13 20.12 7.99
C ARG A 405 6.61 20.48 7.94
N ARG A 406 7.02 21.08 6.83
CA ARG A 406 8.37 21.62 6.66
C ARG A 406 8.66 22.69 7.73
N GLY A 407 9.91 22.76 8.23
CA GLY A 407 10.30 23.72 9.27
C GLY A 407 10.05 23.23 10.71
N MET A 408 9.08 22.35 10.92
CA MET A 408 8.83 21.72 12.22
C MET A 408 9.71 20.49 12.46
N LEU A 409 10.16 19.84 11.39
CA LEU A 409 11.00 18.64 11.41
C LEU A 409 12.46 18.98 11.08
N TYR A 410 13.38 18.19 11.60
CA TYR A 410 14.74 18.16 11.08
C TYR A 410 14.74 17.63 9.63
N ALA A 411 15.75 18.03 8.86
CA ALA A 411 15.93 17.57 7.48
C ALA A 411 16.05 16.04 7.42
N VAL A 412 16.85 15.46 8.28
CA VAL A 412 17.05 14.02 8.45
C VAL A 412 16.97 13.69 9.93
N ASN A 413 16.22 12.65 10.27
CA ASN A 413 16.23 12.07 11.62
C ASN A 413 17.02 10.75 11.58
N PRO A 414 18.12 10.63 12.32
CA PRO A 414 18.95 9.43 12.29
C PRO A 414 18.24 8.18 12.83
N VAL A 415 17.20 8.32 13.64
CA VAL A 415 16.49 7.19 14.25
C VAL A 415 15.95 6.25 13.18
N GLY A 416 15.13 6.76 12.27
CA GLY A 416 14.54 5.95 11.21
C GLY A 416 15.50 5.68 10.06
N VAL A 417 16.30 6.70 9.66
CA VAL A 417 17.21 6.54 8.51
C VAL A 417 18.29 5.49 8.79
N VAL A 418 18.93 5.53 9.98
CA VAL A 418 19.94 4.52 10.34
C VAL A 418 19.31 3.14 10.50
N ALA A 419 18.16 3.04 11.18
CA ALA A 419 17.47 1.77 11.35
C ALA A 419 17.07 1.16 10.00
N PHE A 420 16.53 1.97 9.10
CA PHE A 420 16.15 1.54 7.75
C PHE A 420 17.37 1.09 6.93
N LEU A 421 18.45 1.90 6.88
CA LEU A 421 19.65 1.55 6.12
C LEU A 421 20.34 0.31 6.70
N ALA A 422 20.49 0.21 8.02
CA ALA A 422 21.06 -0.96 8.65
C ALA A 422 20.23 -2.23 8.36
N SER A 423 18.91 -2.13 8.48
CA SER A 423 18.00 -3.24 8.22
C SER A 423 18.04 -3.69 6.75
N SER A 424 17.87 -2.77 5.80
CA SER A 424 17.84 -3.11 4.38
C SER A 424 19.20 -3.59 3.87
N LEU A 425 20.29 -2.90 4.19
CA LEU A 425 21.62 -3.28 3.69
C LEU A 425 22.07 -4.62 4.25
N LEU A 426 21.87 -4.87 5.56
CA LEU A 426 22.26 -6.14 6.16
C LEU A 426 21.40 -7.29 5.61
N SER A 427 20.09 -7.12 5.52
CA SER A 427 19.21 -8.16 4.98
C SER A 427 19.46 -8.44 3.50
N ILE A 428 19.75 -7.42 2.69
CA ILE A 428 20.15 -7.58 1.28
C ILE A 428 21.49 -8.33 1.19
N ALA A 429 22.46 -8.01 2.06
CA ALA A 429 23.74 -8.73 2.11
C ALA A 429 23.53 -10.22 2.46
N VAL A 430 22.63 -10.54 3.39
CA VAL A 430 22.22 -11.91 3.68
C VAL A 430 21.53 -12.56 2.48
N TYR A 431 20.62 -11.86 1.82
CA TYR A 431 19.91 -12.34 0.62
C TYR A 431 20.88 -12.74 -0.50
N PHE A 432 21.96 -11.99 -0.71
CA PHE A 432 22.99 -12.32 -1.70
C PHE A 432 24.04 -13.33 -1.20
N GLY A 433 23.89 -13.85 0.02
CA GLY A 433 24.76 -14.91 0.55
C GLY A 433 26.11 -14.46 1.06
N LEU A 434 26.33 -13.15 1.30
CA LEU A 434 27.60 -12.65 1.87
C LEU A 434 27.92 -13.25 3.25
N PHE A 435 26.91 -13.77 3.95
CA PHE A 435 27.05 -14.45 5.25
C PHE A 435 26.87 -15.98 5.15
N GLY A 436 26.93 -16.54 3.93
CA GLY A 436 26.77 -17.95 3.64
C GLY A 436 25.38 -18.33 3.12
N GLU A 437 25.32 -19.37 2.27
CA GLU A 437 24.09 -19.82 1.61
C GLU A 437 22.99 -20.24 2.58
N ALA A 438 23.38 -20.83 3.73
CA ALA A 438 22.43 -21.28 4.74
C ALA A 438 21.60 -20.15 5.39
N LEU A 439 22.10 -18.92 5.36
CA LEU A 439 21.40 -17.76 5.92
C LEU A 439 20.50 -17.03 4.92
N LYS A 440 20.67 -17.22 3.62
CA LYS A 440 19.85 -16.56 2.58
C LYS A 440 18.34 -16.60 2.84
N PRO A 441 17.75 -17.76 3.19
CA PRO A 441 16.31 -17.86 3.44
C PRO A 441 15.82 -16.95 4.55
N TYR A 442 16.69 -16.59 5.49
CA TYR A 442 16.33 -15.81 6.68
C TYR A 442 16.50 -14.31 6.51
N SER A 443 16.86 -13.82 5.32
CA SER A 443 17.03 -12.39 5.06
C SER A 443 15.83 -11.53 5.49
N PRO A 444 14.54 -11.94 5.31
CA PRO A 444 13.41 -11.17 5.78
C PRO A 444 13.33 -11.05 7.30
N LEU A 445 13.69 -12.11 8.03
CA LEU A 445 13.75 -12.06 9.50
C LEU A 445 14.88 -11.17 10.00
N VAL A 446 16.02 -11.15 9.30
CA VAL A 446 17.10 -10.20 9.58
C VAL A 446 16.61 -8.78 9.41
N ALA A 447 15.86 -8.49 8.34
CA ALA A 447 15.27 -7.17 8.14
C ALA A 447 14.33 -6.76 9.28
N VAL A 448 13.42 -7.66 9.69
CA VAL A 448 12.51 -7.42 10.83
C VAL A 448 13.29 -7.20 12.12
N GLY A 449 14.21 -8.10 12.46
CA GLY A 449 14.96 -8.06 13.72
C GLY A 449 15.82 -6.81 13.85
N VAL A 450 16.54 -6.42 12.79
CA VAL A 450 17.38 -5.22 12.78
C VAL A 450 16.50 -3.96 12.90
N ALA A 451 15.39 -3.87 12.17
CA ALA A 451 14.48 -2.73 12.25
C ALA A 451 13.90 -2.58 13.66
N VAL A 452 13.43 -3.68 14.27
CA VAL A 452 12.83 -3.67 15.62
C VAL A 452 13.84 -3.27 16.70
N VAL A 453 15.11 -3.68 16.57
CA VAL A 453 16.15 -3.41 17.57
C VAL A 453 16.79 -2.03 17.38
N VAL A 454 17.18 -1.70 16.14
CA VAL A 454 17.95 -0.46 15.88
C VAL A 454 17.06 0.77 16.01
N THR A 455 15.76 0.71 15.71
CA THR A 455 14.86 1.87 15.82
C THR A 455 14.78 2.41 17.25
N PRO A 456 14.44 1.63 18.30
CA PRO A 456 14.43 2.13 19.67
C PRO A 456 15.84 2.42 20.20
N LEU A 457 16.85 1.65 19.81
CA LEU A 457 18.23 1.91 20.19
C LEU A 457 18.67 3.32 19.75
N MET A 458 18.42 3.68 18.50
CA MET A 458 18.75 5.01 17.98
C MET A 458 17.93 6.12 18.65
N ALA A 459 16.66 5.86 19.00
CA ALA A 459 15.86 6.83 19.74
C ALA A 459 16.42 7.08 21.14
N VAL A 460 16.89 6.04 21.84
CA VAL A 460 17.53 6.16 23.16
C VAL A 460 18.89 6.88 23.05
N VAL A 461 19.74 6.47 22.11
CA VAL A 461 21.07 7.10 21.91
C VAL A 461 20.93 8.59 21.60
N THR A 462 19.96 8.96 20.77
CA THR A 462 19.70 10.36 20.42
C THR A 462 18.84 11.10 21.44
N ARG A 463 18.32 10.40 22.46
CA ARG A 463 17.39 10.92 23.48
C ARG A 463 16.16 11.60 22.85
N GLY A 464 15.70 11.12 21.69
CA GLY A 464 14.57 11.69 20.97
C GLY A 464 14.78 13.09 20.36
N ARG A 465 16.02 13.61 20.36
CA ARG A 465 16.34 15.01 20.01
C ARG A 465 15.96 15.38 18.56
N TYR A 466 15.96 14.43 17.63
CA TYR A 466 15.80 14.71 16.20
C TYR A 466 14.36 14.58 15.68
N TYR A 467 13.37 14.32 16.56
CA TYR A 467 11.97 14.20 16.12
C TYR A 467 11.34 15.53 15.75
N LEU A 468 11.57 16.57 16.56
CA LEU A 468 11.07 17.90 16.30
C LEU A 468 12.22 18.91 16.33
N ARG A 469 12.32 19.71 15.27
CA ARG A 469 13.18 20.90 15.27
C ARG A 469 12.56 22.01 16.13
N ARG A 470 11.21 22.06 16.12
CA ARG A 470 10.39 23.02 16.88
C ARG A 470 9.21 22.33 17.50
N ALA A 471 8.89 22.70 18.74
CA ALA A 471 7.72 22.24 19.45
C ALA A 471 6.50 23.15 19.21
N ASP A 472 6.74 24.45 19.01
CA ASP A 472 5.72 25.46 18.79
C ASP A 472 5.68 25.87 17.31
N ASP A 473 4.48 25.88 16.74
CA ASP A 473 4.22 26.30 15.36
C ASP A 473 3.67 27.74 15.27
N GLY A 474 3.64 28.46 16.40
CA GLY A 474 3.25 29.86 16.50
C GLY A 474 1.73 30.11 16.49
N ILE A 475 0.90 29.05 16.47
CA ILE A 475 -0.56 29.18 16.52
C ILE A 475 -1.07 28.61 17.85
N ALA A 476 -1.73 29.46 18.66
CA ALA A 476 -2.19 29.11 19.99
C ALA A 476 -3.20 27.95 20.03
N GLU A 477 -4.04 27.82 18.99
CA GLU A 477 -5.00 26.73 18.91
C GLU A 477 -4.31 25.39 18.67
N PRO A 478 -4.66 24.32 19.44
CA PRO A 478 -4.11 22.99 19.23
C PRO A 478 -4.55 22.38 17.87
N ARG A 479 -3.68 21.54 17.28
CA ARG A 479 -4.01 20.81 16.05
C ARG A 479 -5.12 19.79 16.19
N LEU A 480 -5.35 19.32 17.41
CA LEU A 480 -6.44 18.42 17.76
C LEU A 480 -7.45 19.18 18.63
N SER A 481 -8.73 19.01 18.32
CA SER A 481 -9.83 19.46 19.16
C SER A 481 -9.93 18.65 20.47
N ALA A 482 -10.77 19.08 21.41
CA ALA A 482 -10.92 18.48 22.72
C ALA A 482 -11.30 16.98 22.70
N ASP A 483 -12.02 16.55 21.66
CA ASP A 483 -12.34 15.14 21.38
C ASP A 483 -11.16 14.35 20.78
N GLY A 484 -10.02 15.02 20.57
CA GLY A 484 -8.78 14.47 20.03
C GLY A 484 -8.81 14.22 18.52
N ASN A 485 -9.82 14.69 17.78
CA ASN A 485 -9.84 14.66 16.31
C ASN A 485 -9.11 15.88 15.73
N PRO A 486 -8.67 15.86 14.44
CA PRO A 486 -8.09 17.03 13.80
C PRO A 486 -9.02 18.24 13.86
N SER A 487 -8.49 19.40 14.30
CA SER A 487 -9.26 20.64 14.36
C SER A 487 -9.62 21.11 12.98
N ALA A 488 -10.89 21.47 12.78
CA ALA A 488 -11.46 21.92 11.51
C ALA A 488 -11.47 23.45 11.37
N THR A 489 -10.91 24.19 12.34
CA THR A 489 -10.83 25.65 12.29
C THR A 489 -10.05 26.09 11.06
N PRO A 490 -10.62 26.94 10.18
CA PRO A 490 -9.94 27.39 8.97
C PRO A 490 -8.98 28.54 9.27
N TYR A 491 -7.85 28.55 8.55
CA TYR A 491 -6.85 29.61 8.54
C TYR A 491 -6.49 29.95 7.10
N ASP A 492 -6.48 31.25 6.77
CA ASP A 492 -6.13 31.68 5.41
C ASP A 492 -4.61 31.68 5.23
N CYS A 493 -4.14 31.10 4.13
CA CYS A 493 -2.72 31.08 3.80
C CYS A 493 -2.29 32.42 3.20
N VAL A 494 -1.26 33.07 3.77
CA VAL A 494 -0.72 34.36 3.30
C VAL A 494 -0.11 34.30 1.89
N VAL A 495 0.19 33.10 1.37
CA VAL A 495 0.81 32.93 0.03
C VAL A 495 -0.24 32.69 -1.05
N CYS A 496 -1.18 31.75 -0.86
CA CYS A 496 -2.18 31.40 -1.87
C CYS A 496 -3.57 31.98 -1.60
N GLY A 497 -3.81 32.58 -0.43
CA GLY A 497 -5.11 33.18 -0.05
C GLY A 497 -6.22 32.16 0.24
N GLU A 498 -5.93 30.86 0.21
CA GLU A 498 -6.92 29.80 0.41
C GLU A 498 -7.02 29.39 1.88
N PRO A 499 -8.21 29.05 2.40
CA PRO A 499 -8.39 28.57 3.76
C PRO A 499 -7.98 27.10 3.90
N TYR A 500 -7.27 26.79 4.98
CA TYR A 500 -6.84 25.44 5.34
C TYR A 500 -7.17 25.12 6.79
N GLU A 501 -7.47 23.86 7.08
CA GLU A 501 -7.73 23.42 8.45
C GLU A 501 -6.45 23.46 9.30
N ARG A 502 -6.62 23.64 10.61
CA ARG A 502 -5.53 23.83 11.58
C ARG A 502 -4.33 22.87 11.47
N PRO A 503 -4.50 21.56 11.21
CA PRO A 503 -3.36 20.66 11.06
C PRO A 503 -2.44 20.96 9.86
N ASP A 504 -2.96 21.64 8.83
CA ASP A 504 -2.23 21.95 7.59
C ASP A 504 -1.44 23.26 7.64
N VAL A 505 -1.58 24.06 8.69
CA VAL A 505 -1.02 25.42 8.77
C VAL A 505 -0.04 25.58 9.91
N LEU A 506 0.88 26.53 9.76
CA LEU A 506 1.78 27.03 10.79
C LEU A 506 2.05 28.53 10.53
N THR A 507 2.68 29.19 11.49
CA THR A 507 3.08 30.60 11.34
C THR A 507 4.22 30.72 10.32
N SER A 508 4.10 31.68 9.39
CA SER A 508 5.17 32.04 8.47
C SER A 508 6.21 32.92 9.17
N ALA A 509 7.48 32.79 8.77
CA ALA A 509 8.54 33.70 9.22
C ALA A 509 8.30 35.16 8.79
N THR A 510 7.50 35.39 7.76
CA THR A 510 7.10 36.72 7.27
C THR A 510 5.83 37.26 7.94
N GLY A 511 5.25 36.52 8.89
CA GLY A 511 3.99 36.84 9.55
C GLY A 511 2.78 36.15 8.92
N GLY A 512 1.72 35.98 9.70
CA GLY A 512 0.51 35.27 9.31
C GLY A 512 0.67 33.75 9.21
N THR A 513 -0.34 33.07 8.67
CA THR A 513 -0.38 31.61 8.54
C THR A 513 -0.02 31.15 7.13
N ILE A 514 0.72 30.07 7.02
CA ILE A 514 1.09 29.44 5.73
C ILE A 514 0.68 27.97 5.71
N CYS A 515 0.17 27.50 4.56
CA CYS A 515 -0.21 26.10 4.39
C CYS A 515 0.99 25.20 4.08
N SER A 516 0.84 23.90 4.36
CA SER A 516 1.87 22.88 4.11
C SER A 516 2.34 22.82 2.65
N LEU A 517 1.44 23.03 1.68
CA LEU A 517 1.77 23.02 0.26
C LEU A 517 2.66 24.22 -0.13
N CYS A 518 2.23 25.44 0.22
CA CYS A 518 2.99 26.65 -0.09
C CYS A 518 4.37 26.61 0.58
N LEU A 519 4.45 26.12 1.83
CA LEU A 519 5.71 25.98 2.54
C LEU A 519 6.62 24.92 1.92
N SER A 520 6.05 23.82 1.40
CA SER A 520 6.83 22.77 0.72
C SER A 520 7.42 23.26 -0.61
N THR A 521 6.72 24.16 -1.30
CA THR A 521 7.13 24.74 -2.59
C THR A 521 7.91 26.05 -2.45
N ASP A 522 8.06 26.60 -1.24
CA ASP A 522 8.86 27.81 -0.99
C ASP A 522 10.33 27.56 -1.31
N ARG A 523 10.80 28.16 -2.42
CA ARG A 523 12.19 28.07 -2.89
C ARG A 523 13.12 29.06 -2.19
N SER A 524 12.57 30.21 -1.82
CA SER A 524 13.33 31.26 -1.15
C SER A 524 13.71 30.87 0.27
N GLY A 525 12.91 30.03 0.91
CA GLY A 525 13.01 29.74 2.33
C GLY A 525 12.53 30.88 3.24
N ALA A 526 12.02 31.96 2.66
CA ALA A 526 11.60 33.16 3.40
C ALA A 526 10.47 32.90 4.39
N HIS A 527 9.62 31.94 4.09
CA HIS A 527 8.48 31.57 4.95
C HIS A 527 8.82 30.50 6.00
N VAL A 528 9.99 29.84 5.87
CA VAL A 528 10.42 28.82 6.83
C VAL A 528 10.92 29.51 8.08
N LEU A 529 10.31 29.21 9.21
CA LEU A 529 10.75 29.71 10.51
C LEU A 529 12.23 29.33 10.74
N PRO A 530 13.10 30.23 11.21
CA PRO A 530 14.55 30.03 11.36
C PRO A 530 14.93 28.94 12.38
#